data_0a9c92c09490c43979c4caf45a273bac
#
_entry.id   0a9c92c09490c43979c4caf45a273bac
#
_cell.length_a   1.000
_cell.length_b   1.000
_cell.length_c   1.000
_cell.angle_alpha   90.00
_cell.angle_beta   90.00
_cell.angle_gamma   90.00
#
_symmetry.space_group_name_H-M   'P 1'
#
loop_
_entity.id
_entity.type
_entity.pdbx_description
1 polymer ?
#
loop_
_entity_poly.entity_id
_entity_poly.type
_entity_poly.pdbx_seq_one_letter_code
_entity_poly.pdbx_strand_id
1 'polypeptide(L)'
;GNINFNAKAETANDKILKVGLIVPLSGEYAPVGKSILNSIRIALNKIDDNKIVIYPRDNQADPEKTLFAGKERSDLGVSIIIGPILHKNLEYVENLKNILFLTLSNKSNNLPSNVIATGINAKSQLDRITLFLKKENLSRTIVLIPKSENESEIKEYFSKVKFKFSNIYTYDTEPEKLTKQIELITK
;
A
#
# COMPACT_ATOMS: atom_id res chain seq x y z
N GLY A 1 -43.19 -33.81 26.66
CA GLY A 1 -42.96 -33.23 25.37
C GLY A 1 -41.49 -32.88 25.22
N ASN A 2 -40.71 -33.70 24.50
CA ASN A 2 -39.30 -33.44 24.16
C ASN A 2 -39.27 -32.44 23.02
N ILE A 3 -38.78 -31.22 23.28
CA ILE A 3 -38.47 -30.25 22.25
C ILE A 3 -37.06 -30.57 21.77
N ASN A 4 -36.97 -31.22 20.60
CA ASN A 4 -35.72 -31.44 19.90
C ASN A 4 -35.30 -30.10 19.22
N PHE A 5 -34.36 -29.38 19.83
CA PHE A 5 -33.63 -28.32 19.14
C PHE A 5 -32.52 -28.94 18.25
N ASN A 6 -32.89 -29.35 17.04
CA ASN A 6 -31.92 -29.53 15.97
C ASN A 6 -31.62 -28.16 15.38
N ALA A 7 -30.82 -27.34 16.07
CA ALA A 7 -30.09 -26.27 15.47
C ALA A 7 -29.01 -26.93 14.61
N LYS A 8 -29.27 -27.11 13.31
CA LYS A 8 -28.24 -27.31 12.31
C LYS A 8 -27.34 -26.06 12.38
N ALA A 9 -26.18 -26.22 13.01
CA ALA A 9 -25.11 -25.28 12.86
C ALA A 9 -24.81 -25.28 11.35
N GLU A 10 -25.30 -24.28 10.63
CA GLU A 10 -24.76 -23.92 9.32
C GLU A 10 -23.30 -23.63 9.58
N THR A 11 -22.47 -24.58 9.20
CA THR A 11 -21.03 -24.41 9.23
C THR A 11 -20.71 -23.23 8.34
N ALA A 12 -20.16 -22.16 8.91
CA ALA A 12 -19.69 -20.94 8.24
C ALA A 12 -18.60 -21.21 7.18
N ASN A 13 -18.54 -22.44 6.66
CA ASN A 13 -17.38 -22.99 5.98
C ASN A 13 -17.50 -23.10 4.46
N ASP A 14 -18.64 -22.73 3.87
CA ASP A 14 -18.84 -22.89 2.41
C ASP A 14 -18.97 -21.58 1.65
N LYS A 15 -18.70 -20.43 2.28
CA LYS A 15 -18.84 -19.13 1.63
C LYS A 15 -17.57 -18.77 0.87
N ILE A 16 -17.68 -18.65 -0.46
CA ILE A 16 -16.60 -18.14 -1.33
C ILE A 16 -16.39 -16.66 -1.01
N LEU A 17 -15.15 -16.28 -0.68
CA LEU A 17 -14.72 -14.90 -0.54
C LEU A 17 -14.31 -14.36 -1.92
N LYS A 18 -15.08 -13.41 -2.42
CA LYS A 18 -14.77 -12.70 -3.67
C LYS A 18 -13.95 -11.46 -3.37
N VAL A 19 -12.73 -11.39 -3.89
CA VAL A 19 -11.81 -10.25 -3.72
C VAL A 19 -11.53 -9.62 -5.08
N GLY A 20 -11.75 -8.33 -5.21
CA GLY A 20 -11.34 -7.58 -6.38
C GLY A 20 -9.85 -7.26 -6.36
N LEU A 21 -9.24 -7.18 -7.52
CA LEU A 21 -7.90 -6.65 -7.70
C LEU A 21 -7.96 -5.55 -8.77
N ILE A 22 -7.78 -4.31 -8.37
CA ILE A 22 -7.78 -3.16 -9.27
C ILE A 22 -6.38 -2.56 -9.30
N VAL A 23 -5.65 -2.84 -10.36
CA VAL A 23 -4.27 -2.41 -10.60
C VAL A 23 -4.07 -2.12 -12.08
N PRO A 24 -3.08 -1.30 -12.48
CA PRO A 24 -2.78 -1.08 -13.88
C PRO A 24 -2.18 -2.35 -14.50
N LEU A 25 -2.87 -2.92 -15.48
CA LEU A 25 -2.41 -4.09 -16.24
C LEU A 25 -1.98 -3.72 -17.67
N SER A 26 -2.18 -2.46 -18.05
CA SER A 26 -1.71 -1.84 -19.29
C SER A 26 -1.05 -0.49 -19.01
N GLY A 27 -0.37 0.08 -20.02
CA GLY A 27 0.33 1.36 -19.90
C GLY A 27 1.63 1.29 -19.11
N GLU A 28 2.13 2.45 -18.70
CA GLU A 28 3.42 2.63 -18.02
C GLU A 28 3.57 1.79 -16.75
N TYR A 29 2.52 1.68 -15.94
CA TYR A 29 2.54 0.97 -14.67
C TYR A 29 2.20 -0.53 -14.78
N ALA A 30 1.98 -1.04 -16.00
CA ALA A 30 1.62 -2.44 -16.22
C ALA A 30 2.62 -3.45 -15.63
N PRO A 31 3.94 -3.24 -15.69
CA PRO A 31 4.88 -4.18 -15.09
C PRO A 31 4.66 -4.38 -13.58
N VAL A 32 4.35 -3.29 -12.85
CA VAL A 32 4.06 -3.34 -11.42
C VAL A 32 2.74 -4.06 -11.15
N GLY A 33 1.68 -3.70 -11.86
CA GLY A 33 0.35 -4.34 -11.71
C GLY A 33 0.38 -5.83 -12.02
N LYS A 34 1.07 -6.24 -13.08
CA LYS A 34 1.25 -7.65 -13.44
C LYS A 34 2.07 -8.42 -12.40
N SER A 35 3.10 -7.80 -11.83
CA SER A 35 3.88 -8.40 -10.75
C SER A 35 3.01 -8.67 -9.52
N ILE A 36 2.16 -7.72 -9.13
CA ILE A 36 1.23 -7.89 -8.02
C ILE A 36 0.23 -9.02 -8.31
N LEU A 37 -0.38 -9.04 -9.49
CA LEU A 37 -1.31 -10.11 -9.89
C LEU A 37 -0.64 -11.48 -9.81
N ASN A 38 0.59 -11.62 -10.30
CA ASN A 38 1.33 -12.88 -10.25
C ASN A 38 1.67 -13.27 -8.80
N SER A 39 2.05 -12.31 -7.96
CA SER A 39 2.33 -12.56 -6.54
C SER A 39 1.11 -13.08 -5.80
N ILE A 40 -0.07 -12.51 -6.07
CA ILE A 40 -1.33 -12.97 -5.49
C ILE A 40 -1.66 -14.40 -5.96
N ARG A 41 -1.48 -14.70 -7.24
CA ARG A 41 -1.69 -16.06 -7.78
C ARG A 41 -0.78 -17.08 -7.11
N ILE A 42 0.49 -16.74 -6.92
CA ILE A 42 1.45 -17.61 -6.22
C ILE A 42 1.02 -17.80 -4.76
N ALA A 43 0.62 -16.75 -4.08
CA ALA A 43 0.16 -16.84 -2.69
C ALA A 43 -1.09 -17.72 -2.54
N LEU A 44 -2.07 -17.58 -3.43
CA LEU A 44 -3.29 -18.41 -3.43
C LEU A 44 -2.96 -19.88 -3.68
N ASN A 45 -2.06 -20.18 -4.62
CA ASN A 45 -1.62 -21.55 -4.88
C ASN A 45 -0.95 -22.18 -3.65
N LYS A 46 -0.19 -21.41 -2.87
CA LYS A 46 0.45 -21.89 -1.64
C LYS A 46 -0.54 -22.14 -0.51
N ILE A 47 -1.59 -21.33 -0.41
CA ILE A 47 -2.62 -21.47 0.61
C ILE A 47 -3.52 -22.65 0.29
N ASP A 48 -3.62 -23.03 -1.00
CA ASP A 48 -4.51 -24.10 -1.50
C ASP A 48 -5.95 -23.96 -1.02
N ASP A 49 -6.43 -22.70 -0.96
CA ASP A 49 -7.78 -22.38 -0.50
C ASP A 49 -8.68 -22.02 -1.69
N ASN A 50 -9.54 -22.95 -2.07
CA ASN A 50 -10.51 -22.76 -3.14
C ASN A 50 -11.65 -21.79 -2.78
N LYS A 51 -11.65 -21.24 -1.56
CA LYS A 51 -12.69 -20.33 -1.05
C LYS A 51 -12.40 -18.88 -1.36
N ILE A 52 -11.21 -18.55 -1.82
CA ILE A 52 -10.84 -17.18 -2.22
C ILE A 52 -10.75 -17.11 -3.74
N VAL A 53 -11.54 -16.23 -4.33
CA VAL A 53 -11.54 -15.97 -5.78
C VAL A 53 -11.17 -14.52 -6.04
N ILE A 54 -10.15 -14.31 -6.89
CA ILE A 54 -9.67 -12.99 -7.27
C ILE A 54 -10.30 -12.56 -8.59
N TYR A 55 -10.83 -11.36 -8.63
CA TYR A 55 -11.43 -10.71 -9.79
C TYR A 55 -10.56 -9.53 -10.23
N PRO A 56 -9.57 -9.73 -11.11
CA PRO A 56 -8.69 -8.66 -11.56
C PRO A 56 -9.41 -7.70 -12.54
N ARG A 57 -9.01 -6.43 -12.49
CA ARG A 57 -9.43 -5.40 -13.45
C ARG A 57 -8.31 -4.38 -13.65
N ASP A 58 -8.08 -4.05 -14.91
CA ASP A 58 -7.17 -2.98 -15.30
C ASP A 58 -7.81 -1.61 -15.06
N ASN A 59 -7.16 -0.77 -14.27
CA ASN A 59 -7.58 0.62 -14.10
C ASN A 59 -6.73 1.61 -14.92
N GLN A 60 -5.74 1.16 -15.67
CA GLN A 60 -4.85 1.97 -16.50
C GLN A 60 -4.23 3.15 -15.74
N ALA A 61 -4.06 3.04 -14.42
CA ALA A 61 -3.58 4.09 -13.53
C ALA A 61 -4.43 5.38 -13.58
N ASP A 62 -5.73 5.26 -13.84
CA ASP A 62 -6.68 6.34 -14.01
C ASP A 62 -7.74 6.32 -12.90
N PRO A 63 -8.10 7.48 -12.28
CA PRO A 63 -9.05 7.53 -11.17
C PRO A 63 -10.50 7.22 -11.60
N GLU A 64 -10.96 7.66 -12.79
CA GLU A 64 -12.31 7.37 -13.26
C GLU A 64 -12.46 5.89 -13.60
N LYS A 65 -11.45 5.30 -14.25
CA LYS A 65 -11.42 3.86 -14.54
C LYS A 65 -11.35 3.03 -13.27
N THR A 66 -10.70 3.53 -12.22
CA THR A 66 -10.69 2.89 -10.90
C THR A 66 -12.09 2.86 -10.29
N LEU A 67 -12.81 3.99 -10.33
CA LEU A 67 -14.20 4.06 -9.88
C LEU A 67 -15.10 3.09 -10.68
N PHE A 68 -14.98 3.09 -11.99
CA PHE A 68 -15.76 2.22 -12.86
C PHE A 68 -15.49 0.73 -12.59
N ALA A 69 -14.21 0.37 -12.49
CA ALA A 69 -13.79 -0.99 -12.12
C ALA A 69 -14.35 -1.42 -10.76
N GLY A 70 -14.37 -0.51 -9.77
CA GLY A 70 -14.98 -0.75 -8.47
C GLY A 70 -16.47 -1.03 -8.54
N LYS A 71 -17.22 -0.27 -9.35
CA LYS A 71 -18.65 -0.52 -9.59
C LYS A 71 -18.90 -1.88 -10.21
N GLU A 72 -18.16 -2.23 -11.25
CA GLU A 72 -18.25 -3.56 -11.89
C GLU A 72 -17.97 -4.70 -10.90
N ARG A 73 -16.97 -4.53 -10.02
CA ARG A 73 -16.65 -5.55 -8.98
C ARG A 73 -17.75 -5.65 -7.94
N SER A 74 -18.32 -4.52 -7.53
CA SER A 74 -19.49 -4.50 -6.64
C SER A 74 -20.66 -5.30 -7.17
N ASP A 75 -20.96 -5.17 -8.47
CA ASP A 75 -22.04 -5.91 -9.15
C ASP A 75 -21.79 -7.43 -9.15
N LEU A 76 -20.53 -7.87 -9.04
CA LEU A 76 -20.16 -9.28 -8.88
C LEU A 76 -20.22 -9.78 -7.42
N GLY A 77 -20.64 -8.92 -6.49
CA GLY A 77 -20.70 -9.25 -5.06
C GLY A 77 -19.35 -9.13 -4.35
N VAL A 78 -18.39 -8.41 -4.91
CA VAL A 78 -17.11 -8.08 -4.29
C VAL A 78 -17.33 -6.96 -3.27
N SER A 79 -16.84 -7.13 -2.04
CA SER A 79 -16.86 -6.12 -0.97
C SER A 79 -15.46 -5.68 -0.52
N ILE A 80 -14.42 -6.39 -0.93
CA ILE A 80 -13.02 -6.07 -0.64
C ILE A 80 -12.25 -6.00 -1.94
N ILE A 81 -11.49 -4.92 -2.14
CA ILE A 81 -10.66 -4.70 -3.31
C ILE A 81 -9.22 -4.43 -2.87
N ILE A 82 -8.27 -5.18 -3.41
CA ILE A 82 -6.83 -4.90 -3.32
C ILE A 82 -6.46 -3.91 -4.43
N GLY A 83 -5.81 -2.84 -4.05
CA GLY A 83 -5.50 -1.71 -4.93
C GLY A 83 -6.34 -0.46 -4.60
N PRO A 84 -6.18 0.60 -5.38
CA PRO A 84 -5.20 0.82 -6.43
C PRO A 84 -3.76 0.99 -5.89
N ILE A 85 -2.78 1.12 -6.81
CA ILE A 85 -1.37 1.33 -6.45
C ILE A 85 -1.09 2.81 -6.21
N LEU A 86 -1.61 3.70 -7.07
CA LEU A 86 -1.35 5.13 -7.01
C LEU A 86 -2.38 5.85 -6.15
N HIS A 87 -1.90 6.73 -5.28
CA HIS A 87 -2.78 7.51 -4.40
C HIS A 87 -3.82 8.35 -5.16
N LYS A 88 -3.43 8.96 -6.29
CA LYS A 88 -4.35 9.74 -7.13
C LYS A 88 -5.58 8.95 -7.60
N ASN A 89 -5.46 7.63 -7.71
CA ASN A 89 -6.55 6.77 -8.17
C ASN A 89 -7.62 6.52 -7.09
N LEU A 90 -7.41 7.04 -5.87
CA LEU A 90 -8.39 6.99 -4.78
C LEU A 90 -9.41 8.14 -4.80
N GLU A 91 -9.29 9.09 -5.73
CA GLU A 91 -10.07 10.33 -5.77
C GLU A 91 -11.59 10.11 -5.69
N TYR A 92 -12.10 9.07 -6.33
CA TYR A 92 -13.55 8.84 -6.43
C TYR A 92 -14.05 7.62 -5.68
N VAL A 93 -13.16 6.82 -5.07
CA VAL A 93 -13.56 5.51 -4.48
C VAL A 93 -14.44 5.65 -3.23
N GLU A 94 -14.45 6.81 -2.58
CA GLU A 94 -15.35 7.08 -1.44
C GLU A 94 -16.82 6.98 -1.79
N ASN A 95 -17.18 7.15 -3.07
CA ASN A 95 -18.54 6.95 -3.58
C ASN A 95 -18.98 5.47 -3.52
N LEU A 96 -18.06 4.52 -3.37
CA LEU A 96 -18.31 3.08 -3.28
C LEU A 96 -18.37 2.63 -1.82
N LYS A 97 -19.35 3.11 -1.07
CA LYS A 97 -19.46 2.94 0.39
C LYS A 97 -19.50 1.49 0.88
N ASN A 98 -19.93 0.56 0.03
CA ASN A 98 -20.04 -0.87 0.36
C ASN A 98 -18.77 -1.66 0.02
N ILE A 99 -17.71 -0.99 -0.43
CA ILE A 99 -16.44 -1.61 -0.78
C ILE A 99 -15.35 -1.08 0.14
N LEU A 100 -14.58 -1.99 0.73
CA LEU A 100 -13.35 -1.69 1.41
C LEU A 100 -12.18 -1.81 0.44
N PHE A 101 -11.41 -0.74 0.27
CA PHE A 101 -10.19 -0.73 -0.53
C PHE A 101 -8.96 -0.92 0.34
N LEU A 102 -8.13 -1.89 -0.01
CA LEU A 102 -6.81 -2.12 0.55
C LEU A 102 -5.79 -1.55 -0.42
N THR A 103 -5.52 -0.24 -0.34
CA THR A 103 -4.61 0.42 -1.27
C THR A 103 -3.17 0.00 -1.05
N LEU A 104 -2.45 -0.20 -2.14
CA LEU A 104 -1.01 -0.49 -2.14
C LEU A 104 -0.16 0.78 -2.24
N SER A 105 -0.81 1.96 -2.20
CA SER A 105 -0.12 3.24 -2.13
C SER A 105 0.73 3.35 -0.87
N ASN A 106 1.87 4.00 -1.00
CA ASN A 106 2.74 4.34 0.13
C ASN A 106 2.32 5.61 0.88
N LYS A 107 1.30 6.33 0.39
CA LYS A 107 0.72 7.50 1.06
C LYS A 107 -0.44 7.07 1.95
N SER A 108 -0.37 7.41 3.23
CA SER A 108 -1.39 7.11 4.24
C SER A 108 -2.18 8.33 4.72
N ASN A 109 -1.86 9.52 4.21
CA ASN A 109 -2.54 10.76 4.60
C ASN A 109 -3.78 11.01 3.75
N ASN A 110 -4.84 11.57 4.35
CA ASN A 110 -6.08 11.95 3.69
C ASN A 110 -6.72 10.82 2.87
N LEU A 111 -6.80 9.64 3.45
CA LEU A 111 -7.47 8.50 2.82
C LEU A 111 -8.99 8.64 2.96
N PRO A 112 -9.76 8.25 1.92
CA PRO A 112 -11.19 8.05 2.05
C PRO A 112 -11.56 7.10 3.19
N SER A 113 -12.77 7.24 3.75
CA SER A 113 -13.23 6.47 4.92
C SER A 113 -13.28 4.95 4.69
N ASN A 114 -13.43 4.53 3.44
CA ASN A 114 -13.47 3.13 3.01
C ASN A 114 -12.13 2.62 2.46
N VAL A 115 -11.02 3.28 2.79
CA VAL A 115 -9.67 2.91 2.32
C VAL A 115 -8.74 2.65 3.49
N ILE A 116 -8.06 1.52 3.45
CA ILE A 116 -6.96 1.17 4.36
C ILE A 116 -5.66 1.11 3.56
N ALA A 117 -4.63 1.84 4.00
CA ALA A 117 -3.30 1.74 3.42
C ALA A 117 -2.61 0.46 3.90
N THR A 118 -2.23 -0.39 2.95
CA THR A 118 -1.48 -1.63 3.18
C THR A 118 -0.08 -1.59 2.59
N GLY A 119 0.23 -0.54 1.82
CA GLY A 119 1.54 -0.32 1.26
C GLY A 119 2.59 -0.02 2.34
N ILE A 120 3.85 -0.29 2.01
CA ILE A 120 4.98 0.08 2.86
C ILE A 120 5.17 1.59 2.70
N ASN A 121 4.80 2.36 3.71
CA ASN A 121 4.97 3.81 3.71
C ASN A 121 6.35 4.21 4.29
N ALA A 122 6.75 5.47 4.05
CA ALA A 122 8.02 6.00 4.53
C ALA A 122 8.15 5.84 6.05
N LYS A 123 7.08 6.11 6.81
CA LYS A 123 7.08 6.00 8.27
C LYS A 123 7.43 4.59 8.74
N SER A 124 6.79 3.54 8.21
CA SER A 124 7.05 2.16 8.63
C SER A 124 8.47 1.69 8.29
N GLN A 125 9.03 2.14 7.16
CA GLN A 125 10.42 1.88 6.79
C GLN A 125 11.38 2.58 7.74
N LEU A 126 11.15 3.86 8.02
CA LEU A 126 11.99 4.65 8.90
C LEU A 126 11.94 4.16 10.35
N ASP A 127 10.79 3.70 10.83
CA ASP A 127 10.66 3.05 12.14
C ASP A 127 11.56 1.80 12.23
N ARG A 128 11.57 0.97 11.20
CA ARG A 128 12.43 -0.23 11.14
C ARG A 128 13.92 0.11 11.11
N ILE A 129 14.30 1.09 10.28
CA ILE A 129 15.69 1.57 10.20
C ILE A 129 16.12 2.12 11.56
N THR A 130 15.31 2.97 12.19
CA THR A 130 15.62 3.58 13.49
C THR A 130 15.76 2.53 14.59
N LEU A 131 14.92 1.50 14.62
CA LEU A 131 15.05 0.38 15.54
C LEU A 131 16.36 -0.38 15.33
N PHE A 132 16.75 -0.64 14.10
CA PHE A 132 18.01 -1.27 13.77
C PHE A 132 19.21 -0.43 14.26
N LEU A 133 19.23 0.88 13.94
CA LEU A 133 20.29 1.79 14.37
C LEU A 133 20.45 1.84 15.89
N LYS A 134 19.33 1.83 16.63
CA LYS A 134 19.32 1.76 18.09
C LYS A 134 19.91 0.45 18.60
N LYS A 135 19.47 -0.67 18.03
CA LYS A 135 19.94 -2.01 18.42
C LYS A 135 21.43 -2.16 18.22
N GLU A 136 21.96 -1.66 17.11
CA GLU A 136 23.38 -1.74 16.76
C GLU A 136 24.23 -0.59 17.32
N ASN A 137 23.65 0.31 18.13
CA ASN A 137 24.32 1.49 18.71
C ASN A 137 24.98 2.42 17.68
N LEU A 138 24.37 2.55 16.49
CA LEU A 138 24.89 3.35 15.39
C LEU A 138 24.50 4.82 15.51
N SER A 139 25.02 5.51 16.53
CA SER A 139 24.68 6.92 16.83
C SER A 139 25.30 7.94 15.86
N ARG A 140 26.33 7.55 15.09
CA ARG A 140 27.02 8.43 14.13
C ARG A 140 26.41 8.31 12.71
N THR A 141 25.09 8.32 12.63
CA THR A 141 24.33 8.16 11.37
C THR A 141 23.97 9.53 10.80
N ILE A 142 24.24 9.72 9.52
CA ILE A 142 23.82 10.87 8.72
C ILE A 142 22.59 10.46 7.89
N VAL A 143 21.60 11.33 7.82
CA VAL A 143 20.41 11.16 7.00
C VAL A 143 20.51 12.03 5.76
N LEU A 144 20.32 11.44 4.58
CA LEU A 144 20.23 12.13 3.31
C LEU A 144 18.81 12.02 2.77
N ILE A 145 18.12 13.15 2.63
CA ILE A 145 16.73 13.21 2.18
C ILE A 145 16.71 13.76 0.74
N PRO A 146 16.21 12.99 -0.24
CA PRO A 146 16.07 13.51 -1.60
C PRO A 146 14.99 14.58 -1.66
N LYS A 147 15.21 15.63 -2.43
CA LYS A 147 14.15 16.58 -2.81
C LYS A 147 13.12 15.85 -3.66
N SER A 148 11.98 15.57 -3.10
CA SER A 148 10.89 14.79 -3.71
C SER A 148 9.54 15.17 -3.09
N GLU A 149 8.46 14.64 -3.63
CA GLU A 149 7.11 14.82 -3.08
C GLU A 149 7.00 14.34 -1.62
N ASN A 150 7.85 13.41 -1.20
CA ASN A 150 7.84 12.85 0.15
C ASN A 150 8.80 13.56 1.12
N GLU A 151 9.52 14.59 0.69
CA GLU A 151 10.52 15.29 1.50
C GLU A 151 9.93 15.81 2.81
N SER A 152 8.77 16.45 2.76
CA SER A 152 8.10 17.03 3.93
C SER A 152 7.68 15.95 4.94
N GLU A 153 7.14 14.82 4.48
CA GLU A 153 6.74 13.70 5.33
C GLU A 153 7.95 13.07 6.03
N ILE A 154 9.06 12.89 5.31
CA ILE A 154 10.30 12.36 5.84
C ILE A 154 10.90 13.31 6.89
N LYS A 155 10.93 14.62 6.61
CA LYS A 155 11.40 15.62 7.56
C LYS A 155 10.54 15.66 8.82
N GLU A 156 9.23 15.57 8.69
CA GLU A 156 8.30 15.51 9.82
C GLU A 156 8.57 14.28 10.69
N TYR A 157 8.81 13.12 10.08
CA TYR A 157 9.18 11.91 10.82
C TYR A 157 10.43 12.15 11.66
N PHE A 158 11.51 12.67 11.07
CA PHE A 158 12.76 12.91 11.78
C PHE A 158 12.67 13.98 12.87
N SER A 159 11.72 14.90 12.76
CA SER A 159 11.44 15.90 13.83
C SER A 159 10.80 15.27 15.07
N LYS A 160 10.10 14.16 14.93
CA LYS A 160 9.33 13.49 15.99
C LYS A 160 10.06 12.27 16.59
N VAL A 161 11.03 11.70 15.89
CA VAL A 161 11.71 10.49 16.33
C VAL A 161 12.69 10.78 17.45
N LYS A 162 12.66 9.95 18.51
CA LYS A 162 13.57 10.06 19.67
C LYS A 162 14.96 9.41 19.43
N PHE A 163 15.51 9.56 18.23
CA PHE A 163 16.85 9.09 17.90
C PHE A 163 17.68 10.26 17.41
N LYS A 164 18.89 10.42 17.98
CA LYS A 164 19.78 11.52 17.63
C LYS A 164 20.64 11.12 16.44
N PHE A 165 20.34 11.67 15.28
CA PHE A 165 21.21 11.58 14.11
C PHE A 165 22.33 12.62 14.19
N SER A 166 23.50 12.32 13.58
CA SER A 166 24.62 13.26 13.55
C SER A 166 24.26 14.50 12.74
N ASN A 167 23.71 14.31 11.56
CA ASN A 167 23.23 15.38 10.69
C ASN A 167 22.10 14.88 9.77
N ILE A 168 21.27 15.80 9.32
CA ILE A 168 20.21 15.55 8.33
C ILE A 168 20.39 16.56 7.21
N TYR A 169 20.60 16.06 5.98
CA TYR A 169 20.80 16.88 4.78
C TYR A 169 19.71 16.58 3.75
N THR A 170 19.30 17.62 3.04
CA THR A 170 18.47 17.48 1.85
C THR A 170 19.37 17.57 0.62
N TYR A 171 19.22 16.69 -0.35
CA TYR A 171 20.01 16.69 -1.57
C TYR A 171 19.12 16.77 -2.82
N ASP A 172 19.71 17.34 -3.86
CA ASP A 172 19.09 17.43 -5.19
C ASP A 172 19.39 16.15 -5.97
N THR A 173 18.40 15.66 -6.72
CA THR A 173 18.55 14.43 -7.52
C THR A 173 19.23 14.68 -8.87
N GLU A 174 19.47 15.94 -9.26
CA GLU A 174 20.24 16.25 -10.46
C GLU A 174 21.72 15.90 -10.23
N PRO A 175 22.36 15.10 -11.12
CA PRO A 175 23.70 14.56 -10.87
C PRO A 175 24.78 15.61 -10.57
N GLU A 176 24.77 16.74 -11.27
CA GLU A 176 25.76 17.81 -11.06
C GLU A 176 25.62 18.48 -9.69
N LYS A 177 24.39 18.72 -9.25
CA LYS A 177 24.11 19.29 -7.93
C LYS A 177 24.42 18.31 -6.83
N LEU A 178 24.08 17.04 -7.02
CA LEU A 178 24.34 15.96 -6.06
C LEU A 178 25.85 15.82 -5.81
N THR A 179 26.68 15.81 -6.85
CA THR A 179 28.14 15.72 -6.72
C THR A 179 28.70 16.84 -5.85
N LYS A 180 28.31 18.09 -6.12
CA LYS A 180 28.74 19.25 -5.32
C LYS A 180 28.31 19.16 -3.86
N GLN A 181 27.09 18.64 -3.59
CA GLN A 181 26.59 18.48 -2.22
C GLN A 181 27.32 17.37 -1.47
N ILE A 182 27.67 16.26 -2.13
CA ILE A 182 28.46 15.18 -1.51
C ILE A 182 29.84 15.68 -1.12
N GLU A 183 30.52 16.44 -1.98
CA GLU A 183 31.81 17.04 -1.66
C GLU A 183 31.80 17.96 -0.43
N LEU A 184 30.69 18.66 -0.20
CA LEU A 184 30.50 19.50 1.00
C LEU A 184 30.27 18.71 2.28
N ILE A 185 29.67 17.54 2.20
CA ILE A 185 29.35 16.69 3.35
C ILE A 185 30.56 15.85 3.79
N THR A 186 31.47 15.56 2.86
CA THR A 186 32.63 14.69 3.08
C THR A 186 33.91 15.44 3.50
N LYS A 187 33.88 16.77 3.53
CA LYS A 187 34.95 17.64 4.08
C LYS A 187 34.74 17.86 5.57
#